data_c63a2e65a296892edf75327d76201b0c
#
_entry.id   c63a2e65a296892edf75327d76201b0c
#
_cell.length_a   1.000
_cell.length_b   1.000
_cell.length_c   1.000
_cell.angle_alpha   90.00
_cell.angle_beta   90.00
_cell.angle_gamma   90.00
#
_symmetry.space_group_name_H-M   'P 1'
#
loop_
_entity.id
_entity.type
_entity.pdbx_description
1 polymer ?
#
loop_
_entity_poly.entity_id
_entity_poly.type
_entity_poly.pdbx_seq_one_letter_code
_entity_poly.pdbx_strand_id
1 'polypeptide(L)'
;DWFQLSLKEGLTVFRDQQFSADQRGSGIKRINDVIQLRNRQFEEDNGPLSHPVRPSEYKEINNFYTATIYEKGAELINMLHKLVGPKAYKETLDLYFERHDGQACTIEDWIKVFEDNNEIDLKQFKLWYEQAGTPIVTVQESFKNSQYTLKFKQTLNNKTNEPMLIPISVGLLNKKGEEVLETNLLTLSEREQEFTFNNIKTKPIPSILRDFSAPVIIKYKTTDEQNAFLLQYDTNEFNKWEAGQKLARSSIIQTILEGKPIDGLFANSIKKVISNKSLEPGYKAVLLKLPTQDSLTDDLIKLGETPDPLEIHKALIKTEIGCAEILKDDFVKLFKQLQTMNSQSSDMADSGKRDLYSALLKLNTYNDGGELAFFRYNQAKSMTDLQ
;
A
#
# COMPACT_ATOMS: atom_id res chain seq x y z
N ASP A 1 29.50 4.62 -12.15
CA ASP A 1 29.47 5.75 -11.21
C ASP A 1 28.52 5.44 -10.05
N TRP A 2 29.04 5.54 -8.82
CA TRP A 2 28.26 5.22 -7.60
C TRP A 2 27.05 6.13 -7.41
N PHE A 3 27.12 7.39 -7.82
CA PHE A 3 25.98 8.32 -7.73
C PHE A 3 24.78 7.91 -8.58
N GLN A 4 24.99 7.04 -9.59
CA GLN A 4 23.93 6.52 -10.47
C GLN A 4 23.41 5.14 -10.03
N LEU A 5 23.76 4.67 -8.84
CA LEU A 5 23.49 3.30 -8.37
C LEU A 5 22.01 2.91 -8.46
N SER A 6 21.11 3.87 -8.22
CA SER A 6 19.66 3.64 -8.31
C SER A 6 19.19 3.19 -9.71
N LEU A 7 19.94 3.49 -10.80
CA LEU A 7 19.59 3.00 -12.13
C LEU A 7 19.51 1.48 -12.18
N LYS A 8 20.47 0.79 -11.55
CA LYS A 8 20.43 -0.67 -11.53
C LYS A 8 19.62 -1.21 -10.35
N GLU A 9 19.79 -0.65 -9.16
CA GLU A 9 19.13 -1.17 -7.96
C GLU A 9 17.62 -0.90 -7.98
N GLY A 10 17.20 0.33 -8.30
CA GLY A 10 15.79 0.66 -8.45
C GLY A 10 15.11 -0.12 -9.56
N LEU A 11 15.77 -0.28 -10.72
CA LEU A 11 15.24 -1.06 -11.84
C LEU A 11 15.14 -2.55 -11.48
N THR A 12 16.14 -3.10 -10.80
CA THR A 12 16.13 -4.51 -10.37
C THR A 12 14.99 -4.75 -9.37
N VAL A 13 14.83 -3.90 -8.35
CA VAL A 13 13.74 -4.02 -7.38
C VAL A 13 12.38 -3.90 -8.08
N PHE A 14 12.19 -2.92 -8.96
CA PHE A 14 10.94 -2.77 -9.72
C PHE A 14 10.63 -4.01 -10.57
N ARG A 15 11.62 -4.60 -11.24
CA ARG A 15 11.44 -5.82 -12.04
C ARG A 15 11.15 -7.04 -11.17
N ASP A 16 11.81 -7.16 -10.01
CA ASP A 16 11.48 -8.19 -9.02
C ASP A 16 10.02 -8.06 -8.54
N GLN A 17 9.59 -6.84 -8.22
CA GLN A 17 8.21 -6.57 -7.80
C GLN A 17 7.20 -6.95 -8.89
N GLN A 18 7.45 -6.59 -10.16
CA GLN A 18 6.60 -6.98 -11.28
C GLN A 18 6.55 -8.50 -11.47
N PHE A 19 7.71 -9.16 -11.51
CA PHE A 19 7.78 -10.61 -11.65
C PHE A 19 7.04 -11.33 -10.51
N SER A 20 7.27 -10.89 -9.28
CA SER A 20 6.58 -11.46 -8.11
C SER A 20 5.07 -11.22 -8.14
N ALA A 21 4.62 -10.05 -8.64
CA ALA A 21 3.20 -9.73 -8.82
C ALA A 21 2.55 -10.65 -9.87
N ASP A 22 3.22 -10.89 -10.99
CA ASP A 22 2.75 -11.81 -12.04
C ASP A 22 2.62 -13.25 -11.53
N GLN A 23 3.51 -13.67 -10.62
CA GLN A 23 3.54 -15.05 -10.09
C GLN A 23 2.63 -15.25 -8.86
N ARG A 24 2.36 -14.21 -8.08
CA ARG A 24 1.75 -14.34 -6.73
C ARG A 24 0.57 -13.40 -6.46
N GLY A 25 0.10 -12.67 -7.47
CA GLY A 25 -0.99 -11.70 -7.35
C GLY A 25 -0.50 -10.29 -7.06
N SER A 26 -0.94 -9.37 -7.90
CA SER A 26 -0.48 -7.97 -7.91
C SER A 26 -0.87 -7.21 -6.65
N GLY A 27 -2.10 -7.38 -6.15
CA GLY A 27 -2.57 -6.66 -4.97
C GLY A 27 -1.83 -7.04 -3.70
N ILE A 28 -1.62 -8.35 -3.46
CA ILE A 28 -0.87 -8.85 -2.29
C ILE A 28 0.58 -8.36 -2.33
N LYS A 29 1.23 -8.47 -3.50
CA LYS A 29 2.62 -8.03 -3.66
C LYS A 29 2.72 -6.52 -3.43
N ARG A 30 1.83 -5.72 -4.05
CA ARG A 30 1.85 -4.26 -3.87
C ARG A 30 1.65 -3.83 -2.42
N ILE A 31 0.73 -4.47 -1.69
CA ILE A 31 0.53 -4.21 -0.26
C ILE A 31 1.81 -4.46 0.54
N ASN A 32 2.46 -5.61 0.32
CA ASN A 32 3.69 -5.96 1.03
C ASN A 32 4.85 -5.01 0.70
N ASP A 33 4.99 -4.60 -0.56
CA ASP A 33 6.01 -3.63 -0.99
C ASP A 33 5.81 -2.27 -0.34
N VAL A 34 4.56 -1.80 -0.27
CA VAL A 34 4.26 -0.51 0.38
C VAL A 34 4.44 -0.58 1.90
N ILE A 35 4.11 -1.70 2.54
CA ILE A 35 4.40 -1.91 3.96
C ILE A 35 5.91 -1.79 4.21
N GLN A 36 6.72 -2.48 3.40
CA GLN A 36 8.18 -2.42 3.51
C GLN A 36 8.71 -1.00 3.24
N LEU A 37 8.22 -0.34 2.21
CA LEU A 37 8.57 1.04 1.88
C LEU A 37 8.30 1.99 3.05
N ARG A 38 7.10 1.92 3.62
CA ARG A 38 6.69 2.79 4.74
C ARG A 38 7.51 2.53 6.01
N ASN A 39 7.76 1.27 6.33
CA ASN A 39 8.47 0.87 7.56
C ASN A 39 10.00 1.10 7.50
N ARG A 40 10.57 1.26 6.31
CA ARG A 40 12.03 1.42 6.16
C ARG A 40 12.38 2.75 5.48
N GLN A 41 11.85 2.96 4.29
CA GLN A 41 12.25 4.09 3.46
C GLN A 41 11.64 5.41 3.93
N PHE A 42 10.36 5.42 4.36
CA PHE A 42 9.75 6.66 4.89
C PHE A 42 10.40 7.10 6.20
N GLU A 43 10.79 6.16 7.06
CA GLU A 43 11.55 6.47 8.28
C GLU A 43 12.93 7.04 7.95
N GLU A 44 13.65 6.44 7.00
CA GLU A 44 14.93 6.92 6.51
C GLU A 44 14.80 8.33 5.88
N ASP A 45 13.79 8.54 5.04
CA ASP A 45 13.56 9.78 4.29
C ASP A 45 13.11 10.96 5.18
N ASN A 46 12.50 10.67 6.32
CA ASN A 46 12.05 11.68 7.28
C ASN A 46 12.98 11.79 8.53
N GLY A 47 14.03 10.98 8.57
CA GLY A 47 15.00 10.93 9.65
C GLY A 47 16.30 11.72 9.37
N PRO A 48 17.27 11.64 10.29
CA PRO A 48 18.55 12.36 10.17
C PRO A 48 19.45 11.81 9.05
N LEU A 49 19.16 10.64 8.51
CA LEU A 49 19.87 10.01 7.40
C LEU A 49 19.22 10.27 6.04
N SER A 50 18.25 11.17 5.99
CA SER A 50 17.53 11.52 4.75
C SER A 50 18.50 12.02 3.68
N HIS A 51 18.40 11.45 2.49
CA HIS A 51 19.23 11.81 1.34
C HIS A 51 18.45 11.62 0.02
N PRO A 52 18.88 12.27 -1.07
CA PRO A 52 18.26 12.05 -2.39
C PRO A 52 18.47 10.63 -2.92
N VAL A 53 17.62 10.19 -3.85
CA VAL A 53 17.80 8.93 -4.59
C VAL A 53 19.10 8.96 -5.41
N ARG A 54 19.52 10.15 -5.86
CA ARG A 54 20.85 10.39 -6.43
C ARG A 54 21.63 11.33 -5.51
N PRO A 55 22.40 10.77 -4.54
CA PRO A 55 23.26 11.58 -3.69
C PRO A 55 24.32 12.32 -4.49
N SER A 56 24.74 13.49 -4.01
CA SER A 56 25.83 14.26 -4.60
C SER A 56 27.17 14.11 -3.87
N GLU A 57 27.13 13.48 -2.68
CA GLU A 57 28.31 13.24 -1.84
C GLU A 57 28.14 11.95 -1.02
N TYR A 58 29.23 11.36 -0.58
CA TYR A 58 29.26 10.23 0.34
C TYR A 58 30.56 10.20 1.13
N LYS A 59 30.54 9.57 2.30
CA LYS A 59 31.73 9.34 3.13
C LYS A 59 32.35 7.97 2.88
N GLU A 60 31.46 6.95 2.77
CA GLU A 60 31.84 5.56 2.51
C GLU A 60 30.91 4.97 1.43
N ILE A 61 31.41 4.02 0.64
CA ILE A 61 30.64 3.36 -0.41
C ILE A 61 29.38 2.71 0.15
N ASN A 62 29.42 2.14 1.35
CA ASN A 62 28.27 1.53 2.00
C ASN A 62 27.10 2.49 2.25
N ASN A 63 27.32 3.81 2.21
CA ASN A 63 26.26 4.81 2.33
C ASN A 63 25.27 4.82 1.15
N PHE A 64 25.59 4.14 0.03
CA PHE A 64 24.67 4.00 -1.10
C PHE A 64 23.67 2.85 -0.96
N TYR A 65 23.87 1.90 -0.05
CA TYR A 65 23.00 0.72 0.10
C TYR A 65 21.86 1.00 1.10
N THR A 66 20.96 1.88 0.71
CA THR A 66 19.87 2.41 1.53
C THR A 66 18.50 2.08 0.94
N ALA A 67 17.46 2.09 1.77
CA ALA A 67 16.09 1.92 1.28
C ALA A 67 15.67 3.00 0.27
N THR A 68 16.25 4.18 0.37
CA THR A 68 16.00 5.28 -0.58
C THR A 68 16.55 4.95 -1.97
N ILE A 69 17.74 4.38 -2.08
CA ILE A 69 18.33 4.00 -3.38
C ILE A 69 17.56 2.85 -4.02
N TYR A 70 17.16 1.84 -3.23
CA TYR A 70 16.52 0.61 -3.70
C TYR A 70 15.01 0.76 -3.84
N GLU A 71 14.30 0.94 -2.73
CA GLU A 71 12.83 0.91 -2.69
C GLU A 71 12.23 2.21 -3.26
N LYS A 72 12.71 3.40 -2.83
CA LYS A 72 12.23 4.65 -3.44
C LYS A 72 12.68 4.75 -4.90
N GLY A 73 13.90 4.28 -5.23
CA GLY A 73 14.35 4.16 -6.62
C GLY A 73 13.38 3.33 -7.47
N ALA A 74 12.89 2.21 -6.98
CA ALA A 74 11.88 1.39 -7.65
C ALA A 74 10.54 2.11 -7.79
N GLU A 75 10.11 2.87 -6.77
CA GLU A 75 8.90 3.69 -6.84
C GLU A 75 8.98 4.78 -7.91
N LEU A 76 10.15 5.39 -8.12
CA LEU A 76 10.33 6.35 -9.22
C LEU A 76 10.11 5.70 -10.59
N ILE A 77 10.59 4.47 -10.76
CA ILE A 77 10.37 3.71 -12.00
C ILE A 77 8.90 3.31 -12.13
N ASN A 78 8.25 2.91 -11.03
CA ASN A 78 6.81 2.65 -11.02
C ASN A 78 5.99 3.89 -11.42
N MET A 79 6.38 5.09 -10.95
CA MET A 79 5.73 6.33 -11.38
C MET A 79 5.91 6.59 -12.89
N LEU A 80 7.11 6.40 -13.45
CA LEU A 80 7.33 6.50 -14.89
C LEU A 80 6.49 5.49 -15.65
N HIS A 81 6.44 4.24 -15.18
CA HIS A 81 5.59 3.20 -15.77
C HIS A 81 4.10 3.61 -15.78
N LYS A 82 3.61 4.23 -14.70
CA LYS A 82 2.21 4.72 -14.65
C LYS A 82 1.99 5.94 -15.56
N LEU A 83 2.96 6.84 -15.65
CA LEU A 83 2.84 8.05 -16.48
C LEU A 83 2.75 7.72 -17.98
N VAL A 84 3.56 6.78 -18.47
CA VAL A 84 3.58 6.43 -19.89
C VAL A 84 2.68 5.23 -20.25
N GLY A 85 2.31 4.44 -19.23
CA GLY A 85 1.56 3.19 -19.42
C GLY A 85 2.43 1.99 -19.78
N PRO A 86 1.91 0.76 -19.59
CA PRO A 86 2.71 -0.47 -19.66
C PRO A 86 3.31 -0.75 -21.05
N LYS A 87 2.58 -0.42 -22.12
CA LYS A 87 3.08 -0.64 -23.49
C LYS A 87 4.23 0.28 -23.81
N ALA A 88 4.05 1.59 -23.61
CA ALA A 88 5.08 2.58 -23.88
C ALA A 88 6.29 2.43 -22.95
N TYR A 89 6.07 2.01 -21.69
CA TYR A 89 7.17 1.66 -20.78
C TYR A 89 8.05 0.53 -21.34
N LYS A 90 7.42 -0.54 -21.88
CA LYS A 90 8.19 -1.63 -22.50
C LYS A 90 9.00 -1.15 -23.71
N GLU A 91 8.38 -0.39 -24.60
CA GLU A 91 9.05 0.21 -25.76
C GLU A 91 10.21 1.12 -25.33
N THR A 92 10.01 1.91 -24.29
CA THR A 92 11.05 2.77 -23.70
C THR A 92 12.20 1.96 -23.12
N LEU A 93 11.90 0.86 -22.44
CA LEU A 93 12.92 -0.03 -21.87
C LEU A 93 13.74 -0.72 -22.99
N ASP A 94 13.08 -1.18 -24.05
CA ASP A 94 13.75 -1.77 -25.22
C ASP A 94 14.70 -0.72 -25.86
N LEU A 95 14.25 0.53 -26.03
CA LEU A 95 15.06 1.63 -26.56
C LEU A 95 16.23 1.99 -25.62
N TYR A 96 16.03 1.91 -24.29
CA TYR A 96 17.11 2.14 -23.33
C TYR A 96 18.25 1.13 -23.50
N PHE A 97 17.92 -0.15 -23.65
CA PHE A 97 18.94 -1.17 -23.90
C PHE A 97 19.57 -1.04 -25.30
N GLU A 98 18.78 -0.71 -26.31
CA GLU A 98 19.32 -0.48 -27.66
C GLU A 98 20.38 0.63 -27.69
N ARG A 99 20.14 1.73 -26.96
CA ARG A 99 21.04 2.89 -26.92
C ARG A 99 22.24 2.70 -26.02
N HIS A 100 22.07 1.98 -24.92
CA HIS A 100 23.00 2.07 -23.79
C HIS A 100 23.54 0.72 -23.31
N ASP A 101 23.25 -0.39 -23.98
CA ASP A 101 23.81 -1.69 -23.58
C ASP A 101 25.34 -1.66 -23.61
N GLY A 102 25.96 -2.15 -22.54
CA GLY A 102 27.42 -2.13 -22.36
C GLY A 102 28.03 -0.75 -22.04
N GLN A 103 27.22 0.28 -21.81
CA GLN A 103 27.70 1.63 -21.50
C GLN A 103 27.51 1.98 -20.02
N ALA A 104 28.27 2.97 -19.55
CA ALA A 104 28.07 3.58 -18.24
C ALA A 104 27.06 4.72 -18.35
N CYS A 105 25.81 4.46 -17.94
CA CYS A 105 24.70 5.40 -18.07
C CYS A 105 24.50 6.27 -16.84
N THR A 106 23.87 7.42 -17.04
CA THR A 106 23.43 8.35 -16.01
C THR A 106 21.90 8.33 -15.88
N ILE A 107 21.38 8.95 -14.82
CA ILE A 107 19.93 9.19 -14.65
C ILE A 107 19.42 10.10 -15.76
N GLU A 108 20.25 11.02 -16.25
CA GLU A 108 19.91 11.87 -17.40
C GLU A 108 19.69 11.06 -18.66
N ASP A 109 20.54 10.05 -18.95
CA ASP A 109 20.35 9.14 -20.08
C ASP A 109 19.06 8.35 -19.95
N TRP A 110 18.77 7.84 -18.76
CA TRP A 110 17.52 7.13 -18.44
C TRP A 110 16.29 8.00 -18.69
N ILE A 111 16.24 9.20 -18.12
CA ILE A 111 15.13 10.14 -18.30
C ILE A 111 14.97 10.54 -19.75
N LYS A 112 16.09 10.80 -20.45
CA LYS A 112 16.08 11.21 -21.85
C LYS A 112 15.45 10.16 -22.77
N VAL A 113 15.65 8.89 -22.51
CA VAL A 113 15.00 7.81 -23.28
C VAL A 113 13.46 7.88 -23.10
N PHE A 114 12.96 8.15 -21.89
CA PHE A 114 11.53 8.34 -21.64
C PHE A 114 10.96 9.57 -22.35
N GLU A 115 11.68 10.70 -22.30
CA GLU A 115 11.28 11.92 -23.00
C GLU A 115 11.18 11.70 -24.51
N ASP A 116 12.19 11.06 -25.10
CA ASP A 116 12.28 10.83 -26.56
C ASP A 116 11.21 9.85 -27.06
N ASN A 117 10.99 8.75 -26.34
CA ASN A 117 10.05 7.71 -26.77
C ASN A 117 8.60 8.11 -26.59
N ASN A 118 8.31 9.01 -25.63
CA ASN A 118 6.94 9.33 -25.22
C ASN A 118 6.56 10.79 -25.49
N GLU A 119 7.47 11.61 -26.03
CA GLU A 119 7.24 13.05 -26.29
C GLU A 119 6.75 13.82 -25.05
N ILE A 120 7.31 13.52 -23.87
CA ILE A 120 6.93 14.13 -22.57
C ILE A 120 8.09 14.94 -21.99
N ASP A 121 7.78 15.99 -21.21
CA ASP A 121 8.76 16.77 -20.45
C ASP A 121 8.86 16.20 -19.02
N LEU A 122 10.03 15.68 -18.66
CA LEU A 122 10.31 15.12 -17.35
C LEU A 122 11.28 15.97 -16.50
N LYS A 123 11.50 17.23 -16.87
CA LYS A 123 12.37 18.13 -16.08
C LYS A 123 11.94 18.20 -14.62
N GLN A 124 10.63 18.37 -14.37
CA GLN A 124 10.09 18.43 -13.02
C GLN A 124 10.17 17.06 -12.32
N PHE A 125 10.06 15.95 -13.08
CA PHE A 125 10.21 14.61 -12.53
C PHE A 125 11.63 14.35 -11.98
N LYS A 126 12.67 14.98 -12.55
CA LYS A 126 14.06 14.84 -12.07
C LYS A 126 14.25 15.27 -10.62
N LEU A 127 13.39 16.16 -10.10
CA LEU A 127 13.41 16.56 -8.70
C LEU A 127 13.28 15.36 -7.73
N TRP A 128 12.61 14.28 -8.13
CA TRP A 128 12.53 13.07 -7.35
C TRP A 128 13.88 12.38 -7.10
N TYR A 129 14.81 12.52 -8.04
CA TYR A 129 16.17 11.99 -7.89
C TYR A 129 17.08 12.92 -7.08
N GLU A 130 16.78 14.23 -7.05
CA GLU A 130 17.63 15.28 -6.51
C GLU A 130 17.24 15.76 -5.12
N GLN A 131 15.99 15.49 -4.71
CA GLN A 131 15.45 15.99 -3.45
C GLN A 131 15.15 14.85 -2.49
N ALA A 132 15.60 15.02 -1.24
CA ALA A 132 15.28 14.13 -0.13
C ALA A 132 13.91 14.47 0.47
N GLY A 133 13.34 13.53 1.20
CA GLY A 133 12.10 13.70 1.93
C GLY A 133 10.88 13.14 1.18
N THR A 134 9.84 12.82 1.95
CA THR A 134 8.59 12.25 1.44
C THR A 134 7.54 13.34 1.31
N PRO A 135 7.01 13.61 0.09
CA PRO A 135 5.98 14.64 -0.09
C PRO A 135 4.69 14.32 0.67
N ILE A 136 4.08 15.35 1.23
CA ILE A 136 2.77 15.26 1.85
C ILE A 136 1.76 15.90 0.89
N VAL A 137 0.70 15.16 0.56
CA VAL A 137 -0.38 15.62 -0.30
C VAL A 137 -1.66 15.72 0.51
N THR A 138 -2.11 16.94 0.77
CA THR A 138 -3.39 17.21 1.43
C THR A 138 -4.49 17.26 0.38
N VAL A 139 -5.60 16.57 0.64
CA VAL A 139 -6.73 16.48 -0.28
C VAL A 139 -7.99 17.08 0.35
N GLN A 140 -8.68 17.89 -0.43
CA GLN A 140 -10.01 18.42 -0.13
C GLN A 140 -10.96 18.05 -1.26
N GLU A 141 -12.22 17.85 -0.95
CA GLU A 141 -13.25 17.53 -1.91
C GLU A 141 -14.40 18.52 -1.88
N SER A 142 -15.03 18.74 -3.04
CA SER A 142 -16.29 19.46 -3.12
C SER A 142 -17.22 18.82 -4.14
N PHE A 143 -18.54 18.93 -3.90
CA PHE A 143 -19.56 18.46 -4.84
C PHE A 143 -20.66 19.49 -4.96
N LYS A 144 -20.84 20.03 -6.17
CA LYS A 144 -21.86 21.05 -6.49
C LYS A 144 -22.24 20.96 -7.97
N ASN A 145 -23.53 21.11 -8.26
CA ASN A 145 -24.04 21.19 -9.65
C ASN A 145 -23.59 20.02 -10.56
N SER A 146 -23.64 18.79 -10.05
CA SER A 146 -23.16 17.59 -10.75
C SER A 146 -21.67 17.62 -11.14
N GLN A 147 -20.90 18.46 -10.49
CA GLN A 147 -19.44 18.50 -10.58
C GLN A 147 -18.84 18.04 -9.26
N TYR A 148 -17.90 17.11 -9.34
CA TYR A 148 -17.10 16.68 -8.21
C TYR A 148 -15.67 17.14 -8.42
N THR A 149 -15.11 17.85 -7.45
CA THR A 149 -13.78 18.42 -7.53
C THR A 149 -12.92 17.87 -6.40
N LEU A 150 -11.72 17.41 -6.75
CA LEU A 150 -10.64 17.10 -5.84
C LEU A 150 -9.58 18.19 -5.95
N LYS A 151 -9.25 18.81 -4.83
CA LYS A 151 -8.20 19.79 -4.70
C LYS A 151 -7.03 19.18 -3.94
N PHE A 152 -5.87 19.16 -4.58
CA PHE A 152 -4.64 18.64 -4.01
C PHE A 152 -3.68 19.77 -3.69
N LYS A 153 -3.01 19.68 -2.52
CA LYS A 153 -1.95 20.58 -2.12
C LYS A 153 -0.76 19.76 -1.66
N GLN A 154 0.35 19.89 -2.37
CA GLN A 154 1.59 19.21 -2.00
C GLN A 154 2.49 20.10 -1.16
N THR A 155 3.14 19.50 -0.19
CA THR A 155 4.19 20.11 0.62
C THR A 155 5.35 19.14 0.74
N LEU A 156 6.56 19.65 0.56
CA LEU A 156 7.78 18.89 0.80
C LEU A 156 8.65 19.72 1.75
N ASN A 157 9.15 19.08 2.79
CA ASN A 157 10.04 19.73 3.76
C ASN A 157 11.47 19.74 3.23
N ASN A 158 11.70 20.47 2.14
CA ASN A 158 13.00 20.63 1.50
C ASN A 158 13.40 22.10 1.33
N LYS A 159 14.66 22.33 0.95
CA LYS A 159 15.23 23.68 0.81
C LYS A 159 14.69 24.46 -0.40
N THR A 160 14.28 23.78 -1.47
CA THR A 160 13.89 24.42 -2.74
C THR A 160 12.42 24.78 -2.78
N ASN A 161 11.58 24.04 -2.06
CA ASN A 161 10.12 24.22 -2.03
C ASN A 161 9.46 24.24 -3.44
N GLU A 162 10.10 23.60 -4.42
CA GLU A 162 9.55 23.42 -5.76
C GLU A 162 8.53 22.28 -5.76
N PRO A 163 7.41 22.40 -6.48
CA PRO A 163 6.44 21.33 -6.57
C PRO A 163 7.01 20.12 -7.32
N MET A 164 6.67 18.92 -6.86
CA MET A 164 7.02 17.66 -7.52
C MET A 164 5.98 17.31 -8.57
N LEU A 165 6.37 16.58 -9.61
CA LEU A 165 5.42 15.91 -10.51
C LEU A 165 4.97 14.62 -9.86
N ILE A 166 3.71 14.53 -9.42
CA ILE A 166 3.17 13.39 -8.66
C ILE A 166 1.99 12.75 -9.43
N PRO A 167 2.15 11.52 -9.94
CA PRO A 167 1.04 10.80 -10.54
C PRO A 167 0.10 10.25 -9.45
N ILE A 168 -1.15 10.67 -9.45
CA ILE A 168 -2.16 10.25 -8.49
C ILE A 168 -3.28 9.50 -9.19
N SER A 169 -3.33 8.18 -9.02
CA SER A 169 -4.42 7.36 -9.53
C SER A 169 -5.66 7.50 -8.65
N VAL A 170 -6.80 7.84 -9.27
CA VAL A 170 -8.07 8.08 -8.56
C VAL A 170 -9.20 7.32 -9.23
N GLY A 171 -10.08 6.73 -8.45
CA GLY A 171 -11.38 6.22 -8.89
C GLY A 171 -12.49 6.84 -8.06
N LEU A 172 -13.71 6.86 -8.58
CA LEU A 172 -14.88 7.37 -7.87
C LEU A 172 -15.96 6.29 -7.83
N LEU A 173 -16.48 6.00 -6.63
CA LEU A 173 -17.54 5.01 -6.44
C LEU A 173 -18.86 5.69 -6.03
N ASN A 174 -19.97 5.14 -6.49
CA ASN A 174 -21.29 5.54 -5.97
C ASN A 174 -21.60 4.80 -4.65
N LYS A 175 -22.71 5.15 -4.03
CA LYS A 175 -23.14 4.51 -2.76
C LYS A 175 -23.47 3.02 -2.85
N LYS A 176 -23.54 2.45 -4.07
CA LYS A 176 -23.75 1.01 -4.29
C LYS A 176 -22.45 0.25 -4.47
N GLY A 177 -21.30 0.94 -4.52
CA GLY A 177 -19.99 0.34 -4.81
C GLY A 177 -19.68 0.20 -6.30
N GLU A 178 -20.47 0.83 -7.17
CA GLU A 178 -20.22 0.84 -8.61
C GLU A 178 -19.31 2.00 -8.97
N GLU A 179 -18.37 1.79 -9.87
CA GLU A 179 -17.51 2.87 -10.35
C GLU A 179 -18.29 3.85 -11.24
N VAL A 180 -18.27 5.11 -10.86
CA VAL A 180 -18.77 6.23 -11.70
C VAL A 180 -17.64 6.92 -12.43
N LEU A 181 -16.41 6.67 -12.00
CA LEU A 181 -15.18 6.97 -12.71
C LEU A 181 -14.22 5.79 -12.45
N GLU A 182 -13.82 5.12 -13.52
CA GLU A 182 -12.75 4.13 -13.47
C GLU A 182 -11.42 4.78 -13.08
N THR A 183 -10.39 3.96 -12.80
CA THR A 183 -9.09 4.49 -12.42
C THR A 183 -8.56 5.47 -13.46
N ASN A 184 -8.40 6.72 -13.06
CA ASN A 184 -7.86 7.81 -13.85
C ASN A 184 -6.57 8.33 -13.21
N LEU A 185 -5.53 8.54 -14.00
CA LEU A 185 -4.27 9.10 -13.55
C LEU A 185 -4.31 10.63 -13.63
N LEU A 186 -4.22 11.28 -12.49
CA LEU A 186 -4.08 12.72 -12.38
C LEU A 186 -2.60 13.07 -12.22
N THR A 187 -2.12 14.07 -12.93
CA THR A 187 -0.74 14.55 -12.78
C THR A 187 -0.75 15.85 -11.98
N LEU A 188 -0.39 15.74 -10.70
CA LEU A 188 -0.21 16.91 -9.84
C LEU A 188 1.18 17.49 -10.10
N SER A 189 1.24 18.64 -10.74
CA SER A 189 2.48 19.34 -11.09
C SER A 189 2.62 20.71 -10.39
N GLU A 190 1.51 21.23 -9.88
CA GLU A 190 1.49 22.49 -9.18
C GLU A 190 1.52 22.29 -7.65
N ARG A 191 1.91 23.34 -6.91
CA ARG A 191 1.84 23.32 -5.44
C ARG A 191 0.42 23.05 -4.94
N GLU A 192 -0.56 23.59 -5.65
CA GLU A 192 -1.99 23.42 -5.39
C GLU A 192 -2.70 23.32 -6.74
N GLN A 193 -3.50 22.26 -6.94
CA GLN A 193 -4.15 21.97 -8.23
C GLN A 193 -5.50 21.33 -7.99
N GLU A 194 -6.47 21.68 -8.83
CA GLU A 194 -7.84 21.15 -8.79
C GLU A 194 -8.14 20.31 -10.02
N PHE A 195 -8.80 19.17 -9.78
CA PHE A 195 -9.30 18.29 -10.84
C PHE A 195 -10.80 18.14 -10.69
N THR A 196 -11.55 18.50 -11.73
CA THR A 196 -13.02 18.50 -11.74
C THR A 196 -13.57 17.44 -12.66
N PHE A 197 -14.45 16.61 -12.11
CA PHE A 197 -15.17 15.55 -12.82
C PHE A 197 -16.62 16.00 -13.02
N ASN A 198 -17.05 16.06 -14.27
CA ASN A 198 -18.39 16.53 -14.65
C ASN A 198 -19.39 15.37 -14.75
N ASN A 199 -20.68 15.71 -14.77
CA ASN A 199 -21.77 14.75 -14.92
C ASN A 199 -21.89 13.70 -13.81
N ILE A 200 -21.38 13.99 -12.62
CA ILE A 200 -21.50 13.14 -11.44
C ILE A 200 -22.88 13.38 -10.81
N LYS A 201 -23.76 12.39 -10.87
CA LYS A 201 -25.17 12.53 -10.44
C LYS A 201 -25.35 12.70 -8.93
N THR A 202 -24.53 12.04 -8.15
CA THR A 202 -24.56 12.06 -6.68
C THR A 202 -23.15 12.18 -6.13
N LYS A 203 -22.97 12.76 -4.93
CA LYS A 203 -21.64 12.82 -4.31
C LYS A 203 -21.03 11.43 -4.24
N PRO A 204 -19.89 11.20 -4.92
CA PRO A 204 -19.20 9.91 -4.90
C PRO A 204 -18.34 9.75 -3.66
N ILE A 205 -17.82 8.56 -3.47
CA ILE A 205 -16.75 8.25 -2.50
C ILE A 205 -15.47 8.06 -3.31
N PRO A 206 -14.42 8.90 -3.08
CA PRO A 206 -13.18 8.80 -3.83
C PRO A 206 -12.28 7.71 -3.29
N SER A 207 -11.65 6.98 -4.19
CA SER A 207 -10.54 6.07 -3.94
C SER A 207 -9.27 6.74 -4.48
N ILE A 208 -8.44 7.27 -3.58
CA ILE A 208 -7.31 8.14 -3.91
C ILE A 208 -5.99 7.39 -3.76
N LEU A 209 -5.03 7.65 -4.65
CA LEU A 209 -3.72 7.02 -4.71
C LEU A 209 -3.83 5.50 -4.94
N ARG A 210 -4.69 5.08 -5.86
CA ARG A 210 -4.86 3.66 -6.21
C ARG A 210 -3.54 3.02 -6.57
N ASP A 211 -3.33 1.78 -6.11
CA ASP A 211 -2.06 1.03 -6.22
C ASP A 211 -0.86 1.79 -5.67
N PHE A 212 -1.10 2.73 -4.74
CA PHE A 212 -0.02 3.57 -4.23
C PHE A 212 0.80 4.17 -5.37
N SER A 213 0.14 4.93 -6.26
CA SER A 213 0.69 5.39 -7.53
C SER A 213 1.91 6.31 -7.41
N ALA A 214 2.22 6.82 -6.23
CA ALA A 214 3.42 7.60 -5.93
C ALA A 214 3.82 7.43 -4.44
N PRO A 215 5.12 7.51 -4.10
CA PRO A 215 5.62 7.39 -2.73
C PRO A 215 5.39 8.69 -1.94
N VAL A 216 4.14 8.95 -1.57
CA VAL A 216 3.69 10.16 -0.88
C VAL A 216 2.83 9.83 0.33
N ILE A 217 2.70 10.79 1.25
CA ILE A 217 1.79 10.70 2.39
C ILE A 217 0.50 11.46 2.04
N ILE A 218 -0.62 10.76 1.92
CA ILE A 218 -1.92 11.38 1.68
C ILE A 218 -2.55 11.82 3.01
N LYS A 219 -2.85 13.11 3.14
CA LYS A 219 -3.67 13.69 4.21
C LYS A 219 -5.07 13.96 3.66
N TYR A 220 -5.95 12.99 3.81
CA TYR A 220 -7.36 13.07 3.45
C TYR A 220 -8.21 12.54 4.59
N LYS A 221 -9.10 13.38 5.11
CA LYS A 221 -9.97 12.99 6.23
C LYS A 221 -11.15 12.16 5.72
N THR A 222 -11.19 10.91 6.12
CA THR A 222 -12.29 9.98 5.88
C THR A 222 -13.04 9.68 7.17
N THR A 223 -14.32 9.32 7.07
CA THR A 223 -15.07 8.77 8.21
C THR A 223 -14.90 7.25 8.27
N ASP A 224 -15.22 6.65 9.42
CA ASP A 224 -15.17 5.20 9.57
C ASP A 224 -16.16 4.49 8.66
N GLU A 225 -17.33 5.10 8.37
CA GLU A 225 -18.30 4.60 7.41
C GLU A 225 -17.74 4.61 5.98
N GLN A 226 -17.00 5.65 5.60
CA GLN A 226 -16.32 5.70 4.30
C GLN A 226 -15.22 4.63 4.19
N ASN A 227 -14.43 4.44 5.25
CA ASN A 227 -13.41 3.41 5.29
C ASN A 227 -14.03 2.00 5.25
N ALA A 228 -15.12 1.77 6.00
CA ALA A 228 -15.86 0.51 5.95
C ALA A 228 -16.48 0.25 4.57
N PHE A 229 -16.95 1.29 3.90
CA PHE A 229 -17.48 1.20 2.55
C PHE A 229 -16.35 0.84 1.54
N LEU A 230 -15.23 1.55 1.57
CA LEU A 230 -14.09 1.27 0.67
C LEU A 230 -13.52 -0.14 0.92
N LEU A 231 -13.38 -0.58 2.17
CA LEU A 231 -12.97 -1.94 2.51
C LEU A 231 -13.87 -3.00 1.86
N GLN A 232 -15.17 -2.75 1.75
CA GLN A 232 -16.12 -3.71 1.19
C GLN A 232 -16.22 -3.61 -0.33
N TYR A 233 -16.21 -2.41 -0.89
CA TYR A 233 -16.63 -2.15 -2.28
C TYR A 233 -15.57 -1.58 -3.19
N ASP A 234 -14.44 -1.06 -2.69
CA ASP A 234 -13.40 -0.56 -3.59
C ASP A 234 -12.97 -1.67 -4.57
N THR A 235 -12.79 -1.32 -5.81
CA THR A 235 -12.33 -2.23 -6.86
C THR A 235 -10.82 -2.39 -6.86
N ASN A 236 -10.10 -1.41 -6.27
CA ASN A 236 -8.65 -1.46 -6.13
C ASN A 236 -8.24 -2.20 -4.85
N GLU A 237 -7.47 -3.28 -4.98
CA GLU A 237 -7.08 -4.14 -3.87
C GLU A 237 -6.22 -3.40 -2.84
N PHE A 238 -5.27 -2.56 -3.28
CA PHE A 238 -4.45 -1.79 -2.35
C PHE A 238 -5.31 -0.82 -1.52
N ASN A 239 -6.20 -0.07 -2.17
CA ASN A 239 -7.04 0.91 -1.49
C ASN A 239 -8.09 0.27 -0.57
N LYS A 240 -8.61 -0.90 -0.95
CA LYS A 240 -9.46 -1.72 -0.09
C LYS A 240 -8.74 -2.09 1.21
N TRP A 241 -7.50 -2.58 1.11
CA TRP A 241 -6.65 -2.90 2.27
C TRP A 241 -6.35 -1.64 3.10
N GLU A 242 -5.94 -0.55 2.47
CA GLU A 242 -5.62 0.72 3.15
C GLU A 242 -6.82 1.26 3.95
N ALA A 243 -8.04 1.17 3.39
CA ALA A 243 -9.26 1.54 4.08
C ALA A 243 -9.53 0.63 5.29
N GLY A 244 -9.28 -0.68 5.15
CA GLY A 244 -9.36 -1.64 6.25
C GLY A 244 -8.39 -1.32 7.37
N GLN A 245 -7.15 -0.96 7.04
CA GLN A 245 -6.13 -0.56 8.02
C GLN A 245 -6.51 0.74 8.76
N LYS A 246 -7.07 1.74 8.04
CA LYS A 246 -7.56 2.98 8.68
C LYS A 246 -8.71 2.70 9.64
N LEU A 247 -9.67 1.88 9.23
CA LEU A 247 -10.81 1.50 10.07
C LEU A 247 -10.37 0.71 11.31
N ALA A 248 -9.42 -0.24 11.14
CA ALA A 248 -8.85 -0.99 12.26
C ALA A 248 -8.12 -0.07 13.25
N ARG A 249 -7.27 0.84 12.75
CA ARG A 249 -6.57 1.82 13.61
C ARG A 249 -7.52 2.69 14.39
N SER A 250 -8.57 3.23 13.76
CA SER A 250 -9.59 4.01 14.44
C SER A 250 -10.23 3.23 15.58
N SER A 251 -10.67 1.99 15.32
CA SER A 251 -11.29 1.13 16.34
C SER A 251 -10.34 0.79 17.49
N ILE A 252 -9.08 0.45 17.19
CA ILE A 252 -8.07 0.09 18.20
C ILE A 252 -7.72 1.31 19.07
N ILE A 253 -7.53 2.48 18.48
CA ILE A 253 -7.25 3.72 19.21
C ILE A 253 -8.40 4.07 20.15
N GLN A 254 -9.66 3.94 19.72
CA GLN A 254 -10.81 4.13 20.60
C GLN A 254 -10.82 3.12 21.76
N THR A 255 -10.39 1.87 21.51
CA THR A 255 -10.23 0.86 22.57
C THR A 255 -9.16 1.27 23.57
N ILE A 256 -8.03 1.83 23.11
CA ILE A 256 -6.94 2.30 23.99
C ILE A 256 -7.38 3.50 24.82
N LEU A 257 -7.94 4.52 24.18
CA LEU A 257 -8.23 5.81 24.82
C LEU A 257 -9.49 5.80 25.67
N GLU A 258 -10.52 5.06 25.25
CA GLU A 258 -11.85 5.10 25.84
C GLU A 258 -12.27 3.79 26.49
N GLY A 259 -11.45 2.73 26.42
CA GLY A 259 -11.76 1.40 26.95
C GLY A 259 -12.90 0.69 26.23
N LYS A 260 -13.38 1.24 25.09
CA LYS A 260 -14.49 0.66 24.32
C LYS A 260 -14.15 -0.73 23.78
N PRO A 261 -15.14 -1.62 23.61
CA PRO A 261 -14.95 -2.84 22.83
C PRO A 261 -14.62 -2.47 21.38
N ILE A 262 -14.18 -3.46 20.59
CA ILE A 262 -13.96 -3.23 19.15
C ILE A 262 -15.24 -2.67 18.50
N ASP A 263 -15.05 -1.78 17.53
CA ASP A 263 -16.18 -1.20 16.82
C ASP A 263 -16.93 -2.27 16.00
N GLY A 264 -18.24 -2.33 16.19
CA GLY A 264 -19.10 -3.24 15.44
C GLY A 264 -19.06 -2.99 13.93
N LEU A 265 -18.77 -1.78 13.48
CA LEU A 265 -18.61 -1.45 12.06
C LEU A 265 -17.38 -2.16 11.49
N PHE A 266 -16.23 -2.12 12.19
CA PHE A 266 -15.02 -2.83 11.82
C PHE A 266 -15.26 -4.35 11.77
N ALA A 267 -15.76 -4.93 12.86
CA ALA A 267 -15.99 -6.36 12.98
C ALA A 267 -16.94 -6.90 11.88
N ASN A 268 -18.04 -6.19 11.62
CA ASN A 268 -18.99 -6.55 10.56
C ASN A 268 -18.38 -6.40 9.15
N SER A 269 -17.51 -5.42 8.93
CA SER A 269 -16.82 -5.24 7.65
C SER A 269 -15.86 -6.40 7.40
N ILE A 270 -15.11 -6.83 8.40
CA ILE A 270 -14.24 -8.02 8.32
C ILE A 270 -15.06 -9.27 7.99
N LYS A 271 -16.20 -9.49 8.67
CA LYS A 271 -17.08 -10.62 8.38
C LYS A 271 -17.56 -10.65 6.92
N LYS A 272 -17.96 -9.49 6.38
CA LYS A 272 -18.38 -9.37 4.98
C LYS A 272 -17.24 -9.69 3.99
N VAL A 273 -16.04 -9.17 4.26
CA VAL A 273 -14.84 -9.44 3.45
C VAL A 273 -14.51 -10.93 3.44
N ILE A 274 -14.47 -11.58 4.60
CA ILE A 274 -14.15 -13.01 4.71
C ILE A 274 -15.22 -13.88 4.02
N SER A 275 -16.48 -13.50 4.12
CA SER A 275 -17.60 -14.20 3.48
C SER A 275 -17.68 -13.97 1.95
N ASN A 276 -16.97 -12.99 1.41
CA ASN A 276 -16.97 -12.67 -0.02
C ASN A 276 -16.25 -13.77 -0.82
N LYS A 277 -16.99 -14.47 -1.66
CA LYS A 277 -16.46 -15.59 -2.47
C LYS A 277 -15.61 -15.14 -3.65
N SER A 278 -15.71 -13.88 -4.08
CA SER A 278 -14.93 -13.36 -5.21
C SER A 278 -13.49 -12.97 -4.81
N LEU A 279 -13.20 -12.87 -3.51
CA LEU A 279 -11.86 -12.54 -3.04
C LEU A 279 -11.01 -13.80 -2.85
N GLU A 280 -9.80 -13.76 -3.38
CA GLU A 280 -8.82 -14.82 -3.25
C GLU A 280 -8.43 -15.08 -1.78
N PRO A 281 -8.18 -16.34 -1.37
CA PRO A 281 -7.86 -16.68 0.01
C PRO A 281 -6.65 -15.91 0.55
N GLY A 282 -5.55 -15.82 -0.22
CA GLY A 282 -4.35 -15.09 0.21
C GLY A 282 -4.61 -13.61 0.44
N TYR A 283 -5.45 -13.01 -0.38
CA TYR A 283 -5.84 -11.60 -0.19
C TYR A 283 -6.69 -11.41 1.08
N LYS A 284 -7.62 -12.33 1.36
CA LYS A 284 -8.37 -12.32 2.64
C LYS A 284 -7.44 -12.43 3.85
N ALA A 285 -6.40 -13.25 3.77
CA ALA A 285 -5.39 -13.35 4.83
C ALA A 285 -4.69 -12.01 5.10
N VAL A 286 -4.35 -11.27 4.04
CA VAL A 286 -3.74 -9.94 4.16
C VAL A 286 -4.71 -8.92 4.78
N LEU A 287 -6.00 -8.99 4.42
CA LEU A 287 -7.04 -8.10 4.99
C LEU A 287 -7.34 -8.38 6.47
N LEU A 288 -7.04 -9.58 6.97
CA LEU A 288 -7.17 -9.95 8.40
C LEU A 288 -6.01 -9.45 9.26
N LYS A 289 -4.88 -9.04 8.67
CA LYS A 289 -3.74 -8.54 9.43
C LYS A 289 -4.08 -7.20 10.05
N LEU A 290 -3.95 -7.11 11.37
CA LEU A 290 -4.12 -5.86 12.11
C LEU A 290 -2.94 -4.91 11.91
N PRO A 291 -3.11 -3.61 12.17
CA PRO A 291 -2.02 -2.64 12.22
C PRO A 291 -0.93 -3.06 13.19
N THR A 292 0.31 -2.69 12.88
CA THR A 292 1.45 -2.97 13.76
C THR A 292 1.43 -2.08 15.01
N GLN A 293 2.12 -2.51 16.07
CA GLN A 293 2.31 -1.69 17.28
C GLN A 293 2.96 -0.35 16.95
N ASP A 294 3.97 -0.35 16.06
CA ASP A 294 4.68 0.87 15.65
C ASP A 294 3.73 1.87 14.99
N SER A 295 2.88 1.40 14.05
CA SER A 295 1.90 2.28 13.40
C SER A 295 0.86 2.87 14.36
N LEU A 296 0.46 2.13 15.39
CA LEU A 296 -0.44 2.60 16.44
C LEU A 296 0.26 3.58 17.40
N THR A 297 1.52 3.32 17.71
CA THR A 297 2.40 4.22 18.47
C THR A 297 2.49 5.58 17.78
N ASP A 298 2.79 5.60 16.50
CA ASP A 298 2.86 6.81 15.70
C ASP A 298 1.54 7.58 15.67
N ASP A 299 0.43 6.87 15.54
CA ASP A 299 -0.89 7.51 15.51
C ASP A 299 -1.26 8.11 16.88
N LEU A 300 -0.93 7.45 18.00
CA LEU A 300 -1.11 7.98 19.34
C LEU A 300 -0.25 9.23 19.57
N ILE A 301 1.02 9.23 19.16
CA ILE A 301 1.89 10.41 19.22
C ILE A 301 1.30 11.58 18.42
N LYS A 302 0.77 11.35 17.21
CA LYS A 302 0.13 12.39 16.39
C LYS A 302 -1.12 12.96 17.04
N LEU A 303 -1.81 12.19 17.91
CA LEU A 303 -2.95 12.65 18.72
C LEU A 303 -2.51 13.40 19.98
N GLY A 304 -1.22 13.47 20.29
CA GLY A 304 -0.69 14.11 21.49
C GLY A 304 -0.70 13.21 22.74
N GLU A 305 -0.92 11.91 22.54
CA GLU A 305 -0.94 10.92 23.60
C GLU A 305 0.46 10.32 23.85
N THR A 306 0.69 9.82 25.04
CA THR A 306 1.89 9.05 25.40
C THR A 306 1.59 7.57 25.18
N PRO A 307 2.24 6.90 24.18
CA PRO A 307 1.97 5.50 23.90
C PRO A 307 2.45 4.60 25.05
N ASP A 308 1.59 3.67 25.50
CA ASP A 308 1.95 2.57 26.37
C ASP A 308 1.96 1.26 25.55
N PRO A 309 3.13 0.62 25.33
CA PRO A 309 3.23 -0.61 24.54
C PRO A 309 2.34 -1.75 25.09
N LEU A 310 2.13 -1.80 26.41
CA LEU A 310 1.29 -2.82 27.03
C LEU A 310 -0.19 -2.60 26.72
N GLU A 311 -0.65 -1.36 26.77
CA GLU A 311 -2.05 -1.03 26.42
C GLU A 311 -2.31 -1.21 24.93
N ILE A 312 -1.36 -0.88 24.06
CA ILE A 312 -1.44 -1.16 22.63
C ILE A 312 -1.55 -2.68 22.40
N HIS A 313 -0.71 -3.46 23.05
CA HIS A 313 -0.74 -4.93 22.93
C HIS A 313 -2.07 -5.52 23.40
N LYS A 314 -2.58 -5.07 24.55
CA LYS A 314 -3.90 -5.49 25.08
C LYS A 314 -5.04 -5.13 24.11
N ALA A 315 -4.99 -3.95 23.50
CA ALA A 315 -6.01 -3.51 22.55
C ALA A 315 -6.00 -4.34 21.26
N LEU A 316 -4.80 -4.71 20.77
CA LEU A 316 -4.65 -5.65 19.64
C LEU A 316 -5.24 -7.02 19.96
N ILE A 317 -4.94 -7.60 21.13
CA ILE A 317 -5.54 -8.87 21.57
C ILE A 317 -7.06 -8.75 21.69
N LYS A 318 -7.59 -7.69 22.29
CA LYS A 318 -9.05 -7.46 22.37
C LYS A 318 -9.68 -7.41 20.98
N THR A 319 -8.99 -6.81 20.02
CA THR A 319 -9.46 -6.73 18.63
C THR A 319 -9.47 -8.11 17.97
N GLU A 320 -8.44 -8.92 18.17
CA GLU A 320 -8.39 -10.30 17.67
C GLU A 320 -9.50 -11.16 18.29
N ILE A 321 -9.74 -11.04 19.61
CA ILE A 321 -10.84 -11.74 20.29
C ILE A 321 -12.19 -11.35 19.69
N GLY A 322 -12.45 -10.05 19.49
CA GLY A 322 -13.72 -9.62 18.90
C GLY A 322 -13.87 -10.06 17.45
N CYS A 323 -12.80 -10.12 16.65
CA CYS A 323 -12.84 -10.72 15.32
C CYS A 323 -13.14 -12.23 15.40
N ALA A 324 -12.55 -12.94 16.36
CA ALA A 324 -12.80 -14.36 16.57
C ALA A 324 -14.27 -14.63 16.96
N GLU A 325 -14.83 -13.83 17.84
CA GLU A 325 -16.24 -13.94 18.26
C GLU A 325 -17.21 -13.74 17.09
N ILE A 326 -17.01 -12.71 16.25
CA ILE A 326 -17.92 -12.42 15.14
C ILE A 326 -17.81 -13.46 14.00
N LEU A 327 -16.68 -14.15 13.87
CA LEU A 327 -16.42 -15.18 12.89
C LEU A 327 -16.71 -16.60 13.42
N LYS A 328 -17.08 -16.76 14.70
CA LYS A 328 -17.19 -18.05 15.38
C LYS A 328 -18.01 -19.09 14.61
N ASP A 329 -19.17 -18.70 14.12
CA ASP A 329 -20.08 -19.59 13.40
C ASP A 329 -19.59 -19.90 11.96
N ASP A 330 -18.68 -19.09 11.43
CA ASP A 330 -18.16 -19.23 10.08
C ASP A 330 -16.92 -20.14 10.02
N PHE A 331 -16.16 -20.29 11.14
CA PHE A 331 -14.90 -21.04 11.16
C PHE A 331 -15.03 -22.47 10.65
N VAL A 332 -16.02 -23.23 11.09
CA VAL A 332 -16.21 -24.63 10.66
C VAL A 332 -16.37 -24.73 9.14
N LYS A 333 -17.14 -23.81 8.56
CA LYS A 333 -17.36 -23.75 7.11
C LYS A 333 -16.09 -23.32 6.37
N LEU A 334 -15.39 -22.30 6.87
CA LEU A 334 -14.15 -21.78 6.29
C LEU A 334 -13.06 -22.85 6.32
N PHE A 335 -12.85 -23.52 7.44
CA PHE A 335 -11.85 -24.58 7.53
C PHE A 335 -12.17 -25.75 6.60
N LYS A 336 -13.45 -26.16 6.46
CA LYS A 336 -13.83 -27.21 5.49
C LYS A 336 -13.49 -26.80 4.05
N GLN A 337 -13.68 -25.55 3.67
CA GLN A 337 -13.35 -25.07 2.33
C GLN A 337 -11.84 -25.06 2.05
N LEU A 338 -11.02 -24.89 3.10
CA LEU A 338 -9.57 -24.84 3.00
C LEU A 338 -8.90 -26.22 3.16
N GLN A 339 -9.61 -27.26 3.60
CA GLN A 339 -9.05 -28.61 3.81
C GLN A 339 -8.55 -29.28 2.52
N THR A 340 -8.99 -28.85 1.36
CA THR A 340 -8.57 -29.39 0.05
C THR A 340 -7.23 -28.87 -0.44
N MET A 341 -6.55 -28.02 0.35
CA MET A 341 -5.24 -27.49 -0.03
C MET A 341 -4.15 -28.55 0.02
N ASN A 342 -3.23 -28.51 -0.91
CA ASN A 342 -2.00 -29.29 -0.85
C ASN A 342 -0.94 -28.50 -0.05
N SER A 343 -0.58 -29.00 1.14
CA SER A 343 0.38 -28.33 2.03
C SER A 343 1.80 -28.25 1.45
N GLN A 344 2.14 -29.11 0.48
CA GLN A 344 3.46 -29.14 -0.16
C GLN A 344 3.48 -28.45 -1.52
N SER A 345 2.34 -27.94 -2.01
CA SER A 345 2.28 -27.25 -3.29
C SER A 345 2.90 -25.84 -3.19
N SER A 346 3.72 -25.49 -4.18
CA SER A 346 4.21 -24.12 -4.39
C SER A 346 3.24 -23.27 -5.21
N ASP A 347 2.11 -23.81 -5.63
CA ASP A 347 1.07 -23.10 -6.36
C ASP A 347 0.54 -21.92 -5.50
N MET A 348 0.35 -20.78 -6.15
CA MET A 348 -0.15 -19.56 -5.53
C MET A 348 -1.51 -19.76 -4.84
N ALA A 349 -2.43 -20.50 -5.48
CA ALA A 349 -3.75 -20.75 -4.93
C ALA A 349 -3.68 -21.56 -3.61
N ASP A 350 -2.82 -22.55 -3.54
CA ASP A 350 -2.62 -23.36 -2.33
C ASP A 350 -1.82 -22.58 -1.27
N SER A 351 -0.85 -21.75 -1.67
CA SER A 351 -0.16 -20.84 -0.76
C SER A 351 -1.14 -19.85 -0.11
N GLY A 352 -1.99 -19.21 -0.90
CA GLY A 352 -3.00 -18.30 -0.37
C GLY A 352 -4.03 -18.97 0.55
N LYS A 353 -4.39 -20.25 0.29
CA LYS A 353 -5.23 -21.02 1.20
C LYS A 353 -4.53 -21.31 2.54
N ARG A 354 -3.22 -21.62 2.51
CA ARG A 354 -2.43 -21.82 3.74
C ARG A 354 -2.38 -20.55 4.56
N ASP A 355 -2.10 -19.40 3.91
CA ASP A 355 -2.05 -18.09 4.58
C ASP A 355 -3.39 -17.77 5.27
N LEU A 356 -4.50 -17.97 4.56
CA LEU A 356 -5.83 -17.76 5.15
C LEU A 356 -6.12 -18.76 6.26
N TYR A 357 -5.74 -20.03 6.08
CA TYR A 357 -5.93 -21.06 7.11
C TYR A 357 -5.19 -20.69 8.38
N SER A 358 -3.91 -20.27 8.29
CA SER A 358 -3.08 -19.84 9.43
C SER A 358 -3.66 -18.61 10.13
N ALA A 359 -4.11 -17.61 9.37
CA ALA A 359 -4.74 -16.41 9.93
C ALA A 359 -6.04 -16.76 10.68
N LEU A 360 -6.88 -17.62 10.12
CA LEU A 360 -8.12 -18.09 10.77
C LEU A 360 -7.82 -18.98 11.98
N LEU A 361 -6.79 -19.84 11.89
CA LEU A 361 -6.37 -20.71 12.99
C LEU A 361 -5.93 -19.89 14.20
N LYS A 362 -5.14 -18.83 13.98
CA LYS A 362 -4.75 -17.88 15.01
C LYS A 362 -5.97 -17.29 15.72
N LEU A 363 -6.95 -16.79 14.96
CA LEU A 363 -8.18 -16.24 15.55
C LEU A 363 -9.00 -17.30 16.28
N ASN A 364 -9.07 -18.52 15.74
CA ASN A 364 -9.85 -19.60 16.37
C ASN A 364 -9.27 -20.04 17.73
N THR A 365 -7.97 -19.81 18.01
CA THR A 365 -7.40 -20.13 19.32
C THR A 365 -8.10 -19.41 20.46
N TYR A 366 -8.69 -18.25 20.23
CA TYR A 366 -9.48 -17.52 21.21
C TYR A 366 -10.85 -18.16 21.48
N ASN A 367 -11.36 -19.02 20.57
CA ASN A 367 -12.64 -19.70 20.73
C ASN A 367 -12.49 -21.11 21.31
N ASP A 368 -11.39 -21.84 20.96
CA ASP A 368 -11.21 -23.24 21.34
C ASP A 368 -10.01 -23.47 22.28
N GLY A 369 -9.40 -22.40 22.80
CA GLY A 369 -8.23 -22.51 23.67
C GLY A 369 -6.99 -23.09 22.99
N GLY A 370 -6.96 -23.12 21.66
CA GLY A 370 -5.82 -23.62 20.87
C GLY A 370 -5.85 -25.10 20.55
N GLU A 371 -6.94 -25.81 20.82
CA GLU A 371 -7.03 -27.27 20.60
C GLU A 371 -6.77 -27.63 19.13
N LEU A 372 -7.38 -26.92 18.19
CA LEU A 372 -7.18 -27.18 16.75
C LEU A 372 -5.74 -26.84 16.33
N ALA A 373 -5.16 -25.76 16.85
CA ALA A 373 -3.79 -25.38 16.54
C ALA A 373 -2.80 -26.42 17.05
N PHE A 374 -2.96 -26.91 18.28
CA PHE A 374 -2.15 -27.99 18.85
C PHE A 374 -2.28 -29.30 18.08
N PHE A 375 -3.50 -29.66 17.68
CA PHE A 375 -3.72 -30.83 16.82
C PHE A 375 -2.96 -30.70 15.51
N ARG A 376 -3.03 -29.54 14.84
CA ARG A 376 -2.33 -29.30 13.57
C ARG A 376 -0.82 -29.31 13.73
N TYR A 377 -0.30 -28.72 14.78
CA TYR A 377 1.12 -28.75 15.10
C TYR A 377 1.65 -30.19 15.18
N ASN A 378 0.93 -31.10 15.85
CA ASN A 378 1.31 -32.50 15.97
C ASN A 378 1.18 -33.31 14.67
N GLN A 379 0.41 -32.79 13.67
CA GLN A 379 0.28 -33.41 12.35
C GLN A 379 1.26 -32.84 11.33
N ALA A 380 1.95 -31.77 11.65
CA ALA A 380 2.86 -31.08 10.75
C ALA A 380 4.01 -31.99 10.29
N LYS A 381 4.28 -32.00 8.98
CA LYS A 381 5.31 -32.83 8.35
C LYS A 381 6.42 -32.01 7.68
N SER A 382 6.27 -30.68 7.67
CA SER A 382 7.21 -29.76 7.06
C SER A 382 7.28 -28.45 7.85
N MET A 383 8.32 -27.65 7.60
CA MET A 383 8.41 -26.30 8.16
C MET A 383 7.24 -25.41 7.72
N THR A 384 6.74 -25.61 6.51
CA THR A 384 5.57 -24.88 5.99
C THR A 384 4.30 -25.20 6.78
N ASP A 385 4.16 -26.44 7.27
CA ASP A 385 3.01 -26.84 8.10
C ASP A 385 3.12 -26.30 9.53
N LEU A 386 4.36 -26.03 10.01
CA LEU A 386 4.63 -25.52 11.36
C LEU A 386 4.45 -24.00 11.47
N GLN A 387 4.61 -23.28 10.37
CA GLN A 387 4.43 -21.81 10.29
C GLN A 387 2.98 -21.42 10.13
#